data_a9982c7b68824b8606ba37dcaad564e9
#
_entry.id   a9982c7b68824b8606ba37dcaad564e9
#
_cell.length_a   1.000
_cell.length_b   1.000
_cell.length_c   1.000
_cell.angle_alpha   90.00
_cell.angle_beta   90.00
_cell.angle_gamma   90.00
#
_symmetry.space_group_name_H-M   'P 1'
#
loop_
_entity.id
_entity.type
_entity.pdbx_description
1 polymer ?
#
loop_
_entity_poly.entity_id
_entity_poly.type
_entity_poly.pdbx_seq_one_letter_code
_entity_poly.pdbx_strand_id
1 'polypeptide(L)' 'MLMRSEWNTAELQEDFEVRGFALGLCVVRRKSDGVLGTVCFDHAPRRYYNFQEA' A
#
# COMPACT_ATOMS: atom_id res chain seq x y z
N MET A 1 0.91 4.99 18.19
CA MET A 1 0.34 5.70 17.04
C MET A 1 -0.37 4.71 16.12
N LEU A 2 -1.55 5.08 15.66
CA LEU A 2 -2.33 4.20 14.79
C LEU A 2 -1.84 4.33 13.35
N MET A 3 -1.68 3.20 12.68
CA MET A 3 -1.41 3.18 11.26
C MET A 3 -2.71 3.48 10.52
N ARG A 4 -2.57 4.10 9.35
CA ARG A 4 -3.72 4.27 8.47
C ARG A 4 -4.22 2.90 8.03
N SER A 5 -5.53 2.74 7.92
CA SER A 5 -6.11 1.52 7.37
C SER A 5 -6.41 1.65 5.88
N GLU A 6 -6.41 2.87 5.37
CA GLU A 6 -6.64 3.17 3.95
C GLU A 6 -5.74 4.31 3.53
N TRP A 7 -5.40 4.32 2.25
CA TRP A 7 -4.54 5.34 1.65
C TRP A 7 -5.12 5.77 0.32
N ASN A 8 -5.07 7.07 0.03
CA ASN A 8 -5.18 7.51 -1.36
C ASN A 8 -3.80 7.40 -1.99
N THR A 9 -3.66 7.73 -3.29
CA THR A 9 -2.40 7.56 -3.98
C THR A 9 -1.26 8.38 -3.34
N ALA A 10 -1.55 9.63 -2.99
CA ALA A 10 -0.52 10.49 -2.37
C ALA A 10 -0.09 9.94 -1.01
N GLU A 11 -1.06 9.52 -0.21
CA GLU A 11 -0.77 8.98 1.11
C GLU A 11 0.00 7.68 1.03
N LEU A 12 -0.35 6.83 0.06
CA LEU A 12 0.39 5.58 -0.13
C LEU A 12 1.85 5.86 -0.43
N GLN A 13 2.12 6.85 -1.29
CA GLN A 13 3.48 7.19 -1.66
C GLN A 13 4.26 7.82 -0.50
N GLU A 14 3.58 8.41 0.48
CA GLU A 14 4.23 8.88 1.69
C GLU A 14 4.72 7.75 2.57
N ASP A 15 3.92 6.70 2.69
CA ASP A 15 4.18 5.61 3.63
C ASP A 15 4.89 4.43 2.98
N PHE A 16 4.75 4.26 1.67
CA PHE A 16 5.24 3.09 0.95
C PHE A 16 5.93 3.47 -0.35
N GLU A 17 6.81 2.58 -0.78
CA GLU A 17 7.37 2.61 -2.12
C GLU A 17 6.66 1.54 -2.94
N VAL A 18 6.02 1.94 -4.04
CA VAL A 18 5.32 0.99 -4.91
C VAL A 18 6.35 0.22 -5.73
N ARG A 19 6.31 -1.10 -5.63
CA ARG A 19 7.26 -1.98 -6.32
C ARG A 19 6.66 -2.61 -7.57
N GLY A 20 5.35 -2.70 -7.66
CA GLY A 20 4.71 -3.28 -8.81
C GLY A 20 3.31 -3.77 -8.50
N PHE A 21 2.74 -4.51 -9.44
CA PHE A 21 1.41 -5.09 -9.29
C PHE A 21 1.49 -6.57 -9.64
N ALA A 22 0.82 -7.39 -8.85
CA ALA A 22 0.79 -8.83 -9.09
C ALA A 22 -0.49 -9.41 -8.51
N LEU A 23 -1.15 -10.28 -9.26
CA LEU A 23 -2.33 -11.01 -8.80
C LEU A 23 -3.45 -10.08 -8.29
N GLY A 24 -3.59 -8.92 -8.93
CA GLY A 24 -4.62 -7.95 -8.52
C GLY A 24 -4.29 -7.18 -7.26
N LEU A 25 -3.05 -7.25 -6.78
CA LEU A 25 -2.60 -6.54 -5.60
C LEU A 25 -1.47 -5.59 -5.97
N CYS A 26 -1.31 -4.54 -5.18
CA CYS A 26 -0.19 -3.63 -5.31
C CYS A 26 0.92 -4.08 -4.36
N VAL A 27 2.09 -4.36 -4.90
CA VAL A 27 3.25 -4.77 -4.10
C VAL A 27 3.99 -3.53 -3.66
N VAL A 28 4.19 -3.40 -2.36
CA VAL A 28 4.77 -2.20 -1.76
C VAL A 28 5.86 -2.56 -0.76
N ARG A 29 6.73 -1.58 -0.52
CA ARG A 29 7.73 -1.66 0.53
C ARG A 29 7.47 -0.52 1.50
N ARG A 30 7.29 -0.84 2.77
CA ARG A 30 7.03 0.18 3.78
C ARG A 30 8.30 0.96 4.05
N LYS A 31 8.22 2.28 3.95
CA LYS A 31 9.41 3.13 4.06
C LYS A 31 9.99 3.16 5.46
N SER A 32 9.14 3.04 6.48
CA SER A 32 9.59 3.19 7.86
C SER A 32 10.55 2.09 8.30
N ASP A 33 10.40 0.87 7.76
CA ASP A 33 11.22 -0.25 8.18
C ASP A 33 11.64 -1.18 7.04
N GLY A 34 11.25 -0.85 5.80
CA GLY A 34 11.65 -1.64 4.64
C GLY A 34 10.91 -2.95 4.46
N VAL A 35 9.84 -3.17 5.20
CA VAL A 35 9.08 -4.42 5.11
C VAL A 35 8.30 -4.46 3.79
N LEU A 36 8.43 -5.56 3.07
CA LEU A 36 7.67 -5.80 1.84
C LEU A 36 6.30 -6.35 2.18
N GLY A 37 5.32 -5.98 1.37
CA GLY A 37 3.97 -6.48 1.54
C GLY A 37 3.10 -6.12 0.37
N THR A 38 1.80 -6.30 0.54
CA THR A 38 0.82 -6.02 -0.50
C THR A 38 -0.32 -5.21 0.07
N VAL A 39 -0.96 -4.40 -0.79
CA VAL A 39 -2.20 -3.72 -0.47
C VAL A 39 -3.21 -4.00 -1.56
N CYS A 40 -4.48 -4.09 -1.18
CA CYS A 40 -5.58 -4.13 -2.13
C CYS A 40 -5.85 -2.74 -2.65
N PHE A 41 -6.48 -2.62 -3.80
CA PHE A 41 -6.82 -1.31 -4.32
C PHE A 41 -8.11 -1.34 -5.11
N ASP A 42 -8.80 -0.18 -5.11
CA ASP A 42 -9.98 0.08 -5.91
C ASP A 42 -9.69 1.22 -6.88
N HIS A 43 -10.52 1.37 -7.90
CA HIS A 43 -10.25 2.32 -8.97
C HIS A 43 -11.04 3.63 -8.92
N ALA A 44 -12.23 3.64 -8.33
CA ALA A 44 -13.09 4.80 -8.43
C ALA A 44 -13.83 5.04 -7.11
N PRO A 45 -13.27 5.84 -6.20
CA PRO A 45 -11.97 6.51 -6.29
C PRO A 45 -10.81 5.56 -6.03
N ARG A 46 -9.61 5.92 -6.47
CA ARG A 46 -8.44 5.11 -6.21
C ARG A 46 -8.17 5.09 -4.72
N ARG A 47 -8.13 3.91 -4.16
CA ARG A 47 -7.96 3.71 -2.73
C ARG A 47 -7.18 2.43 -2.49
N TYR A 48 -6.29 2.45 -1.50
CA TYR A 48 -5.47 1.30 -1.14
C TYR A 48 -5.78 0.93 0.30
N TYR A 49 -5.83 -0.36 0.59
CA TYR A 49 -6.24 -0.83 1.91
C TYR A 49 -5.70 -2.25 2.15
N ASN A 50 -5.86 -2.71 3.39
CA ASN A 50 -5.56 -4.09 3.76
C ASN A 50 -4.10 -4.46 3.52
N PHE A 51 -3.18 -3.70 4.11
CA PHE A 51 -1.76 -4.01 4.01
C PHE A 51 -1.47 -5.36 4.68
N GLN A 52 -0.76 -6.24 3.97
CA GLN A 52 -0.35 -7.54 4.47
C GLN A 52 1.14 -7.70 4.23
N GLU A 53 1.88 -8.06 5.25
CA GLU A 53 3.30 -8.34 5.09
C GLU A 53 3.49 -9.58 4.23
N ALA A 54 4.50 -9.53 3.39
CA ALA A 54 4.84 -10.66 2.54
C ALA A 54 5.47 -11.80 3.33
#